data_d39b094f27f3123d786c920bf5a23b2b
#
_entry.id   d39b094f27f3123d786c920bf5a23b2b
#
_cell.length_a   1.000
_cell.length_b   1.000
_cell.length_c   1.000
_cell.angle_alpha   90.00
_cell.angle_beta   90.00
_cell.angle_gamma   90.00
#
_symmetry.space_group_name_H-M   'P 1'
#
loop_
_entity.id
_entity.type
_entity.pdbx_description
1 polymer ?
#
loop_
_entity_poly.entity_id
_entity_poly.type
_entity_poly.pdbx_seq_one_letter_code
_entity_poly.pdbx_strand_id
1 'polypeptide(L)'
;MPRRNSTVKIVDGKVVFSQEIIDYFENLRNEENSEWINKYFDVLSDENNLSAKKYNVHHIRPCFTFKDEEHNIREKTEPLANKIKENLIKLSIYNHAKTHYFLWKIYNKPY
;
A
#
# COMPACT_ATOMS: atom_id res chain seq x y z
N MET A 1 8.48 18.86 9.33
CA MET A 1 8.66 17.40 9.34
C MET A 1 9.21 16.96 8.00
N PRO A 2 10.28 16.19 7.98
CA PRO A 2 10.77 15.66 6.73
C PRO A 2 9.73 14.68 6.16
N ARG A 3 9.62 14.65 4.84
CA ARG A 3 8.78 13.69 4.14
C ARG A 3 9.32 12.29 4.36
N ARG A 4 8.41 11.32 4.49
CA ARG A 4 8.80 9.92 4.47
C ARG A 4 9.32 9.55 3.09
N ASN A 5 10.29 8.66 3.07
CA ASN A 5 10.82 8.14 1.83
C ASN A 5 10.13 6.82 1.48
N SER A 6 9.93 6.60 0.18
CA SER A 6 9.54 5.31 -0.33
C SER A 6 10.61 4.28 0.02
N THR A 7 10.18 3.10 0.48
CA THR A 7 11.09 1.99 0.81
C THR A 7 10.96 0.83 -0.18
N VAL A 8 9.98 0.88 -1.09
CA VAL A 8 9.80 -0.14 -2.10
C VAL A 8 11.03 -0.20 -3.02
N LYS A 9 11.38 -1.41 -3.45
CA LYS A 9 12.53 -1.63 -4.33
C LYS A 9 12.17 -1.28 -5.78
N ILE A 10 13.09 -0.63 -6.49
CA ILE A 10 12.92 -0.29 -7.90
C ILE A 10 14.09 -0.90 -8.66
N VAL A 11 13.79 -1.72 -9.67
CA VAL A 11 14.77 -2.39 -10.52
C VAL A 11 14.39 -2.12 -11.97
N ASP A 12 15.35 -1.57 -12.74
CA ASP A 12 15.16 -1.23 -14.15
C ASP A 12 13.92 -0.35 -14.40
N GLY A 13 13.68 0.61 -13.48
CA GLY A 13 12.56 1.54 -13.59
C GLY A 13 11.21 0.95 -13.22
N LYS A 14 11.18 -0.27 -12.66
CA LYS A 14 9.95 -0.94 -12.25
C LYS A 14 9.95 -1.23 -10.77
N VAL A 15 8.78 -1.08 -10.16
CA VAL A 15 8.58 -1.41 -8.74
C VAL A 15 8.61 -2.93 -8.56
N VAL A 16 9.38 -3.39 -7.58
CA VAL A 16 9.44 -4.80 -7.20
C VAL A 16 8.94 -4.91 -5.76
N PHE A 17 7.89 -5.69 -5.55
CA PHE A 17 7.29 -5.86 -4.23
C PHE A 17 8.02 -6.94 -3.44
N SER A 18 8.17 -6.75 -2.13
CA SER A 18 8.75 -7.76 -1.26
C SER A 18 7.88 -9.00 -1.22
N GLN A 19 8.49 -10.16 -0.97
CA GLN A 19 7.73 -11.41 -0.87
C GLN A 19 6.73 -11.36 0.28
N GLU A 20 7.07 -10.68 1.38
CA GLU A 20 6.18 -10.49 2.52
C GLU A 20 4.87 -9.79 2.12
N ILE A 21 4.97 -8.74 1.30
CA ILE A 21 3.80 -8.01 0.78
C ILE A 21 2.99 -8.90 -0.16
N ILE A 22 3.66 -9.59 -1.07
CA ILE A 22 3.00 -10.47 -2.03
C ILE A 22 2.23 -11.57 -1.29
N ASP A 23 2.88 -12.23 -0.33
CA ASP A 23 2.27 -13.30 0.44
C ASP A 23 1.07 -12.82 1.24
N TYR A 24 1.16 -11.64 1.84
CA TYR A 24 0.04 -11.07 2.58
C TYR A 24 -1.22 -10.94 1.70
N PHE A 25 -1.07 -10.34 0.51
CA PHE A 25 -2.23 -10.13 -0.37
C PHE A 25 -2.70 -11.43 -1.02
N GLU A 26 -1.79 -12.37 -1.31
CA GLU A 26 -2.20 -13.67 -1.83
C GLU A 26 -2.99 -14.47 -0.78
N ASN A 27 -2.62 -14.41 0.49
CA ASN A 27 -3.39 -15.03 1.57
C ASN A 27 -4.75 -14.39 1.78
N LEU A 28 -4.87 -13.11 1.46
CA LEU A 28 -6.12 -12.35 1.56
C LEU A 28 -7.06 -12.63 0.38
N ARG A 29 -6.50 -13.04 -0.75
CA ARG A 29 -7.22 -13.18 -2.03
C ARG A 29 -8.33 -14.21 -1.96
N ASN A 30 -9.49 -13.86 -2.53
CA ASN A 30 -10.64 -14.75 -2.70
C ASN A 30 -11.37 -14.36 -4.00
N GLU A 31 -12.48 -15.06 -4.31
CA GLU A 31 -13.22 -14.78 -5.54
C GLU A 31 -13.79 -13.36 -5.60
N GLU A 32 -14.18 -12.81 -4.46
CA GLU A 32 -14.81 -11.49 -4.42
C GLU A 32 -13.81 -10.34 -4.56
N ASN A 33 -12.60 -10.50 -3.99
CA ASN A 33 -11.63 -9.40 -3.95
C ASN A 33 -10.50 -9.52 -4.97
N SER A 34 -10.38 -10.64 -5.68
CA SER A 34 -9.24 -10.90 -6.57
C SER A 34 -9.06 -9.83 -7.64
N GLU A 35 -10.14 -9.39 -8.28
CA GLU A 35 -10.11 -8.33 -9.28
C GLU A 35 -9.57 -7.02 -8.68
N TRP A 36 -10.02 -6.69 -7.47
CA TRP A 36 -9.63 -5.46 -6.81
C TRP A 36 -8.18 -5.47 -6.34
N ILE A 37 -7.68 -6.62 -5.89
CA ILE A 37 -6.27 -6.79 -5.57
C ILE A 37 -5.41 -6.57 -6.81
N ASN A 38 -5.80 -7.15 -7.95
CA ASN A 38 -5.07 -6.96 -9.20
C ASN A 38 -5.04 -5.47 -9.61
N LYS A 39 -6.16 -4.78 -9.55
CA LYS A 39 -6.24 -3.36 -9.86
C LYS A 39 -5.41 -2.51 -8.91
N TYR A 40 -5.39 -2.88 -7.64
CA TYR A 40 -4.59 -2.20 -6.64
C TYR A 40 -3.09 -2.27 -7.00
N PHE A 41 -2.59 -3.46 -7.29
CA PHE A 41 -1.18 -3.62 -7.67
C PHE A 41 -0.84 -2.97 -9.01
N ASP A 42 -1.78 -2.93 -9.96
CA ASP A 42 -1.58 -2.22 -11.22
C ASP A 42 -1.34 -0.73 -10.98
N VAL A 43 -2.12 -0.12 -10.09
CA VAL A 43 -1.94 1.30 -9.73
C VAL A 43 -0.61 1.52 -9.00
N LEU A 44 -0.24 0.62 -8.09
CA LEU A 44 1.03 0.71 -7.37
C LEU A 44 2.23 0.61 -8.34
N SER A 45 2.06 -0.10 -9.44
CA SER A 45 3.11 -0.33 -10.44
C SER A 45 3.14 0.71 -11.55
N ASP A 46 2.25 1.70 -11.53
CA ASP A 46 2.17 2.74 -12.56
C ASP A 46 3.46 3.56 -12.59
N GLU A 47 4.11 3.64 -13.75
CA GLU A 47 5.34 4.39 -13.93
C GLU A 47 5.19 5.88 -13.61
N ASN A 48 4.00 6.44 -13.76
CA ASN A 48 3.72 7.83 -13.43
C ASN A 48 3.97 8.16 -11.96
N ASN A 49 3.93 7.16 -11.09
CA ASN A 49 4.25 7.36 -9.67
C ASN A 49 5.71 7.77 -9.48
N LEU A 50 6.61 7.21 -10.28
CA LEU A 50 8.05 7.45 -10.14
C LEU A 50 8.43 8.87 -10.57
N SER A 51 7.75 9.42 -11.56
CA SER A 51 8.02 10.76 -12.10
C SER A 51 7.16 11.86 -11.44
N ALA A 52 6.26 11.52 -10.55
CA ALA A 52 5.35 12.49 -9.94
C ALA A 52 6.10 13.52 -9.11
N LYS A 53 5.86 14.82 -9.38
CA LYS A 53 6.43 15.92 -8.61
C LYS A 53 5.66 16.14 -7.32
N LYS A 54 4.33 15.96 -7.37
CA LYS A 54 3.46 15.99 -6.19
C LYS A 54 3.03 14.56 -5.90
N TYR A 55 3.30 14.10 -4.69
CA TYR A 55 3.05 12.72 -4.33
C TYR A 55 2.78 12.56 -2.84
N ASN A 56 2.19 11.42 -2.50
CA ASN A 56 2.07 10.95 -1.12
C ASN A 56 2.87 9.66 -0.99
N VAL A 57 3.32 9.37 0.22
CA VAL A 57 3.92 8.07 0.55
C VAL A 57 2.84 7.24 1.23
N HIS A 58 2.60 6.06 0.69
CA HIS A 58 1.47 5.19 1.03
C HIS A 58 1.98 3.88 1.62
N HIS A 59 1.29 3.37 2.66
CA HIS A 59 1.55 2.02 3.18
C HIS A 59 0.85 1.01 2.29
N ILE A 60 1.60 0.10 1.65
CA ILE A 60 1.04 -0.91 0.73
C ILE A 60 0.10 -1.83 1.51
N ARG A 61 0.59 -2.41 2.64
CA ARG A 61 -0.28 -3.05 3.62
C ARG A 61 -0.72 -1.97 4.60
N PRO A 62 -2.03 -1.61 4.61
CA PRO A 62 -2.50 -0.45 5.38
C PRO A 62 -2.33 -0.60 6.89
N CYS A 63 -2.19 0.54 7.57
CA CYS A 63 -2.04 0.57 9.03
C CYS A 63 -3.20 -0.10 9.75
N PHE A 64 -4.45 0.06 9.27
CA PHE A 64 -5.60 -0.51 9.97
C PHE A 64 -5.56 -2.04 10.04
N THR A 65 -4.79 -2.71 9.17
CA THR A 65 -4.67 -4.18 9.19
C THR A 65 -3.93 -4.68 10.44
N PHE A 66 -3.28 -3.79 11.18
CA PHE A 66 -2.58 -4.10 12.42
C PHE A 66 -3.39 -3.74 13.66
N LYS A 67 -4.64 -3.27 13.46
CA LYS A 67 -5.50 -2.85 14.57
C LYS A 67 -5.93 -4.04 15.41
N ASP A 68 -5.74 -3.91 16.73
CA ASP A 68 -6.17 -4.89 17.71
C ASP A 68 -6.43 -4.18 19.05
N GLU A 69 -6.62 -4.92 20.15
CA GLU A 69 -6.91 -4.33 21.46
C GLU A 69 -5.79 -3.41 21.96
N GLU A 70 -4.53 -3.77 21.69
CA GLU A 70 -3.37 -2.99 22.13
C GLU A 70 -3.01 -1.88 21.14
N HIS A 71 -3.35 -2.05 19.87
CA HIS A 71 -3.02 -1.13 18.78
C HIS A 71 -4.32 -0.65 18.13
N ASN A 72 -5.00 0.28 18.80
CA ASN A 72 -6.33 0.70 18.39
C ASN A 72 -6.40 2.11 17.80
N ILE A 73 -5.26 2.79 17.66
CA ILE A 73 -5.16 4.11 17.03
C ILE A 73 -3.98 4.14 16.07
N ARG A 74 -4.00 5.10 15.14
CA ARG A 74 -2.97 5.25 14.10
C ARG A 74 -1.55 5.33 14.67
N GLU A 75 -1.37 6.03 15.78
CA GLU A 75 -0.07 6.18 16.43
C GLU A 75 0.54 4.85 16.85
N LYS A 76 -0.30 3.86 17.13
CA LYS A 76 0.14 2.52 17.54
C LYS A 76 0.28 1.56 16.36
N THR A 77 -0.57 1.69 15.33
CA THR A 77 -0.52 0.80 14.17
C THR A 77 0.56 1.19 13.16
N GLU A 78 0.83 2.48 13.01
CA GLU A 78 1.81 2.97 12.04
C GLU A 78 3.22 2.40 12.25
N PRO A 79 3.75 2.32 13.50
CA PRO A 79 5.06 1.71 13.70
C PRO A 79 5.11 0.24 13.27
N LEU A 80 4.01 -0.50 13.42
CA LEU A 80 3.92 -1.89 12.98
C LEU A 80 3.95 -1.97 11.44
N ALA A 81 3.18 -1.10 10.77
CA ALA A 81 3.17 -1.05 9.32
C ALA A 81 4.55 -0.66 8.76
N ASN A 82 5.27 0.23 9.45
CA ASN A 82 6.61 0.66 9.03
C ASN A 82 7.66 -0.45 9.17
N LYS A 83 7.42 -1.46 10.00
CA LYS A 83 8.32 -2.61 10.17
C LYS A 83 8.18 -3.63 9.04
N ILE A 84 7.09 -3.61 8.29
CA ILE A 84 6.92 -4.50 7.15
C ILE A 84 7.92 -4.11 6.06
N LYS A 85 8.67 -5.08 5.58
CA LYS A 85 9.73 -4.84 4.60
C LYS A 85 9.18 -4.17 3.34
N GLU A 86 9.77 -3.02 2.99
CA GLU A 86 9.47 -2.31 1.75
C GLU A 86 7.97 -1.98 1.58
N ASN A 87 7.35 -1.54 2.68
CA ASN A 87 5.92 -1.26 2.73
C ASN A 87 5.52 0.18 2.37
N LEU A 88 6.48 1.06 2.15
CA LEU A 88 6.22 2.46 1.80
C LEU A 88 6.48 2.68 0.32
N ILE A 89 5.50 3.24 -0.38
CA ILE A 89 5.58 3.50 -1.81
C ILE A 89 5.13 4.93 -2.13
N LYS A 90 5.88 5.59 -2.99
CA LYS A 90 5.52 6.90 -3.53
C LYS A 90 4.42 6.72 -4.57
N LEU A 91 3.33 7.46 -4.41
CA LEU A 91 2.20 7.46 -5.36
C LEU A 91 1.88 8.88 -5.77
N SER A 92 1.58 9.09 -7.05
CA SER A 92 1.01 10.36 -7.49
C SER A 92 -0.28 10.62 -6.71
N ILE A 93 -0.67 11.88 -6.58
CA ILE A 93 -1.91 12.24 -5.85
C ILE A 93 -3.11 11.51 -6.45
N TYR A 94 -3.19 11.45 -7.77
CA TYR A 94 -4.28 10.77 -8.48
C TYR A 94 -4.31 9.27 -8.15
N ASN A 95 -3.16 8.61 -8.23
CA ASN A 95 -3.07 7.16 -7.95
C ASN A 95 -3.30 6.84 -6.48
N HIS A 96 -2.90 7.73 -5.57
CA HIS A 96 -3.19 7.55 -4.15
C HIS A 96 -4.69 7.53 -3.88
N ALA A 97 -5.44 8.42 -4.53
CA ALA A 97 -6.90 8.42 -4.42
C ALA A 97 -7.50 7.11 -4.95
N LYS A 98 -6.99 6.59 -6.07
CA LYS A 98 -7.42 5.29 -6.60
C LYS A 98 -7.16 4.14 -5.63
N THR A 99 -6.00 4.15 -4.94
CA THR A 99 -5.69 3.07 -3.99
C THR A 99 -6.69 3.02 -2.85
N HIS A 100 -7.17 4.17 -2.36
CA HIS A 100 -8.19 4.21 -1.31
C HIS A 100 -9.48 3.53 -1.77
N TYR A 101 -9.90 3.76 -3.01
CA TYR A 101 -11.08 3.12 -3.58
C TYR A 101 -10.89 1.61 -3.68
N PHE A 102 -9.74 1.16 -4.20
CA PHE A 102 -9.48 -0.27 -4.35
C PHE A 102 -9.34 -0.98 -3.01
N LEU A 103 -8.72 -0.34 -2.02
CA LEU A 103 -8.62 -0.90 -0.67
C LEU A 103 -10.01 -1.04 -0.03
N TRP A 104 -10.89 -0.07 -0.26
CA TRP A 104 -12.28 -0.19 0.17
C TRP A 104 -12.91 -1.46 -0.39
N LYS A 105 -12.74 -1.70 -1.68
CA LYS A 105 -13.29 -2.88 -2.34
C LYS A 105 -12.66 -4.18 -1.86
N ILE A 106 -11.34 -4.18 -1.61
CA ILE A 106 -10.61 -5.37 -1.12
C ILE A 106 -11.12 -5.77 0.26
N TYR A 107 -11.23 -4.81 1.17
CA TYR A 107 -11.60 -5.08 2.56
C TYR A 107 -13.08 -4.92 2.84
N ASN A 108 -13.85 -4.45 1.87
CA ASN A 108 -15.28 -4.17 2.00
C ASN A 108 -15.59 -3.20 3.15
N LYS A 109 -14.75 -2.18 3.30
CA LYS A 109 -14.89 -1.13 4.32
C LYS A 109 -14.55 0.22 3.71
N PRO A 110 -15.25 1.31 4.11
CA PRO A 110 -14.85 2.67 3.70
C PRO A 110 -13.42 2.95 4.14
N TYR A 111 -12.66 3.57 3.25
CA TYR A 111 -11.25 3.80 3.50
C TYR A 111 -10.85 5.25 3.22
#